data_87902cfd0e6bbd54e494248f58629682
#
_entry.id   87902cfd0e6bbd54e494248f58629682
#
_cell.length_a   1.000
_cell.length_b   1.000
_cell.length_c   1.000
_cell.angle_alpha   90.00
_cell.angle_beta   90.00
_cell.angle_gamma   90.00
#
_symmetry.space_group_name_H-M   'P 1'
#
loop_
_entity.id
_entity.type
_entity.pdbx_description
1 polymer ?
#
loop_
_entity_poly.entity_id
_entity_poly.type
_entity_poly.pdbx_seq_one_letter_code
_entity_poly.pdbx_strand_id
1 'polypeptide(L)'
;MATLEITNLHARVAEEGGERILRGVDLEVESGEIHALMGPNGSGKSTTAKVIAGHPAYEVTDGSVALHLDEADVEDIDEELDDEDYHWELLELEPNERAALGIFLGFQYPAEIEGVTMTNFLRQALNAKADEREELFEDEDEEEVEADDDAGYDTSPMEGPADDGEIGVAEFQEILSEKMELLDMDEKFMQRYLNAGFSGGEKKQNEVLQAAMLEPAVAVLDEIDSGLDIDRLQDVSKGINALRDEQGTGILQITHYQRILDYVEPDRVHVMLDGEVAKSGGPELAEKLEDEGYDWVREDVYEAA
;
A
#
# COMPACT_ATOMS: atom_id res chain seq x y z
N MET A 1 -10.42 -5.68 -11.50
CA MET A 1 -10.39 -5.18 -10.10
C MET A 1 -9.37 -5.98 -9.33
N ALA A 2 -8.33 -5.33 -8.84
CA ALA A 2 -7.31 -6.02 -8.06
C ALA A 2 -7.90 -6.58 -6.76
N THR A 3 -7.36 -7.72 -6.30
CA THR A 3 -7.76 -8.35 -5.04
C THR A 3 -6.51 -8.81 -4.29
N LEU A 4 -6.36 -8.35 -3.07
CA LEU A 4 -5.38 -8.87 -2.12
C LEU A 4 -6.03 -10.00 -1.32
N GLU A 5 -5.50 -11.22 -1.48
CA GLU A 5 -5.95 -12.39 -0.75
C GLU A 5 -4.88 -12.89 0.23
N ILE A 6 -5.26 -13.06 1.49
CA ILE A 6 -4.41 -13.60 2.55
C ILE A 6 -5.04 -14.88 3.05
N THR A 7 -4.33 -15.99 2.93
CA THR A 7 -4.83 -17.31 3.33
C THR A 7 -3.93 -17.95 4.37
N ASN A 8 -4.53 -18.25 5.55
CA ASN A 8 -3.88 -18.97 6.66
C ASN A 8 -2.47 -18.42 7.01
N LEU A 9 -2.29 -17.11 7.01
CA LEU A 9 -0.99 -16.47 7.17
C LEU A 9 -0.45 -16.59 8.57
N HIS A 10 0.74 -17.17 8.69
CA HIS A 10 1.49 -17.32 9.95
C HIS A 10 2.84 -16.61 9.86
N ALA A 11 3.15 -15.78 10.85
CA ALA A 11 4.43 -15.07 10.87
C ALA A 11 5.00 -14.93 12.29
N ARG A 12 6.32 -14.84 12.36
CA ARG A 12 7.08 -14.60 13.59
C ARG A 12 8.06 -13.46 13.42
N VAL A 13 8.61 -12.96 14.53
CA VAL A 13 9.74 -12.03 14.47
C VAL A 13 10.94 -12.75 13.84
N ALA A 14 11.64 -12.10 12.91
CA ALA A 14 12.75 -12.66 12.14
C ALA A 14 14.05 -12.68 12.96
N GLU A 15 14.03 -13.37 14.10
CA GLU A 15 15.18 -13.62 14.96
C GLU A 15 15.16 -15.07 15.45
N GLU A 16 16.32 -15.59 15.90
CA GLU A 16 16.40 -16.97 16.38
C GLU A 16 15.49 -17.18 17.60
N GLY A 17 14.47 -18.03 17.45
CA GLY A 17 13.46 -18.26 18.48
C GLY A 17 12.44 -17.14 18.60
N GLY A 18 12.30 -16.29 17.59
CA GLY A 18 11.36 -15.17 17.56
C GLY A 18 9.91 -15.56 17.85
N GLU A 19 9.18 -14.67 18.50
CA GLU A 19 7.80 -14.90 18.91
C GLU A 19 6.89 -15.00 17.69
N ARG A 20 6.01 -16.00 17.67
CA ARG A 20 4.96 -16.14 16.65
C ARG A 20 3.84 -15.14 16.94
N ILE A 21 3.59 -14.24 15.99
CA ILE A 21 2.62 -13.15 16.12
C ILE A 21 1.37 -13.43 15.32
N LEU A 22 1.50 -13.83 14.03
CA LEU A 22 0.36 -14.24 13.21
C LEU A 22 0.16 -15.75 13.29
N ARG A 23 -1.11 -16.19 13.37
CA ARG A 23 -1.45 -17.57 13.70
C ARG A 23 -2.54 -18.17 12.82
N GLY A 24 -2.66 -17.68 11.59
CA GLY A 24 -3.68 -18.08 10.61
C GLY A 24 -4.59 -16.88 10.32
N VAL A 25 -4.04 -15.86 9.65
CA VAL A 25 -4.85 -14.71 9.19
C VAL A 25 -5.44 -15.05 7.85
N ASP A 26 -6.77 -14.96 7.76
CA ASP A 26 -7.53 -15.02 6.52
C ASP A 26 -8.18 -13.65 6.31
N LEU A 27 -7.89 -13.01 5.18
CA LEU A 27 -8.39 -11.68 4.84
C LEU A 27 -8.38 -11.50 3.32
N GLU A 28 -9.41 -10.84 2.80
CA GLU A 28 -9.53 -10.48 1.39
C GLU A 28 -9.88 -8.98 1.31
N VAL A 29 -9.25 -8.24 0.40
CA VAL A 29 -9.52 -6.81 0.15
C VAL A 29 -9.60 -6.60 -1.36
N GLU A 30 -10.76 -6.18 -1.84
CA GLU A 30 -10.99 -5.88 -3.25
C GLU A 30 -10.74 -4.39 -3.55
N SER A 31 -10.34 -4.08 -4.79
CA SER A 31 -10.25 -2.71 -5.30
C SER A 31 -11.58 -1.98 -5.11
N GLY A 32 -11.50 -0.71 -4.68
CA GLY A 32 -12.67 0.13 -4.44
C GLY A 32 -13.43 -0.18 -3.15
N GLU A 33 -12.99 -1.14 -2.35
CA GLU A 33 -13.54 -1.43 -1.03
C GLU A 33 -12.66 -0.89 0.11
N ILE A 34 -13.27 -0.55 1.23
CA ILE A 34 -12.58 -0.18 2.47
C ILE A 34 -12.84 -1.25 3.52
N HIS A 35 -11.80 -1.93 3.92
CA HIS A 35 -11.82 -2.90 5.01
C HIS A 35 -11.17 -2.33 6.25
N ALA A 36 -11.88 -2.31 7.38
CA ALA A 36 -11.32 -1.89 8.65
C ALA A 36 -10.81 -3.11 9.44
N LEU A 37 -9.51 -3.12 9.77
CA LEU A 37 -8.91 -4.12 10.65
C LEU A 37 -8.77 -3.54 12.06
N MET A 38 -9.62 -4.00 12.97
CA MET A 38 -9.69 -3.55 14.36
C MET A 38 -9.19 -4.63 15.32
N GLY A 39 -8.84 -4.23 16.53
CA GLY A 39 -8.39 -5.17 17.55
C GLY A 39 -7.56 -4.50 18.63
N PRO A 40 -7.35 -5.13 19.79
CA PRO A 40 -6.53 -4.57 20.85
C PRO A 40 -5.07 -4.44 20.45
N ASN A 41 -4.29 -3.66 21.22
CA ASN A 41 -2.85 -3.56 21.01
C ASN A 41 -2.20 -4.93 21.18
N GLY A 42 -1.26 -5.26 20.27
CA GLY A 42 -0.57 -6.55 20.26
C GLY A 42 -1.36 -7.70 19.62
N SER A 43 -2.54 -7.45 19.01
CA SER A 43 -3.30 -8.51 18.32
C SER A 43 -2.67 -8.97 16.99
N GLY A 44 -1.72 -8.22 16.41
CA GLY A 44 -1.04 -8.59 15.16
C GLY A 44 -1.30 -7.65 13.98
N LYS A 45 -2.19 -6.64 14.08
CA LYS A 45 -2.59 -5.74 12.97
C LYS A 45 -1.40 -5.12 12.20
N SER A 46 -0.52 -4.39 12.91
CA SER A 46 0.65 -3.77 12.28
C SER A 46 1.68 -4.80 11.80
N THR A 47 1.66 -6.02 12.34
CA THR A 47 2.48 -7.13 11.83
C THR A 47 1.92 -7.61 10.50
N THR A 48 0.60 -7.76 10.36
CA THR A 48 -0.06 -8.11 9.10
C THR A 48 0.31 -7.08 8.01
N ALA A 49 0.17 -5.77 8.30
CA ALA A 49 0.56 -4.70 7.37
C ALA A 49 2.01 -4.81 6.90
N LYS A 50 2.93 -5.03 7.84
CA LYS A 50 4.35 -5.14 7.55
C LYS A 50 4.72 -6.42 6.77
N VAL A 51 4.04 -7.52 7.03
CA VAL A 51 4.24 -8.78 6.28
C VAL A 51 3.75 -8.62 4.85
N ILE A 52 2.59 -8.01 4.62
CA ILE A 52 2.09 -7.70 3.27
C ILE A 52 3.12 -6.87 2.48
N ALA A 53 3.72 -5.86 3.12
CA ALA A 53 4.73 -5.00 2.50
C ALA A 53 6.16 -5.59 2.44
N GLY A 54 6.37 -6.84 2.86
CA GLY A 54 7.68 -7.49 2.80
C GLY A 54 8.71 -7.00 3.84
N HIS A 55 8.28 -6.48 4.99
CA HIS A 55 9.19 -5.92 5.98
C HIS A 55 10.11 -6.98 6.60
N PRO A 56 11.45 -6.82 6.56
CA PRO A 56 12.43 -7.86 6.94
C PRO A 56 12.46 -8.22 8.43
N ALA A 57 11.75 -7.49 9.29
CA ALA A 57 11.65 -7.82 10.71
C ALA A 57 10.78 -9.07 11.00
N TYR A 58 10.07 -9.57 10.01
CA TYR A 58 9.15 -10.70 10.15
C TYR A 58 9.49 -11.79 9.14
N GLU A 59 9.29 -13.04 9.57
CA GLU A 59 9.44 -14.25 8.76
C GLU A 59 8.09 -14.96 8.68
N VAL A 60 7.61 -15.17 7.47
CA VAL A 60 6.41 -15.99 7.22
C VAL A 60 6.78 -17.45 7.40
N THR A 61 5.95 -18.19 8.13
CA THR A 61 6.19 -19.60 8.45
C THR A 61 5.18 -20.55 7.82
N ASP A 62 4.04 -20.05 7.38
CA ASP A 62 2.98 -20.81 6.70
C ASP A 62 1.95 -19.83 6.11
N GLY A 63 1.16 -20.28 5.11
CA GLY A 63 0.13 -19.49 4.44
C GLY A 63 0.66 -18.76 3.20
N SER A 64 -0.20 -17.97 2.57
CA SER A 64 0.06 -17.22 1.34
C SER A 64 -0.47 -15.78 1.42
N VAL A 65 0.10 -14.91 0.61
CA VAL A 65 -0.37 -13.54 0.37
C VAL A 65 -0.31 -13.30 -1.13
N ALA A 66 -1.45 -13.36 -1.79
CA ALA A 66 -1.56 -13.21 -3.24
C ALA A 66 -2.17 -11.86 -3.63
N LEU A 67 -1.68 -11.28 -4.72
CA LEU A 67 -2.30 -10.15 -5.40
C LEU A 67 -2.81 -10.63 -6.76
N HIS A 68 -4.10 -10.48 -6.99
CA HIS A 68 -4.74 -10.74 -8.27
C HIS A 68 -5.00 -9.40 -8.95
N LEU A 69 -4.49 -9.22 -10.15
CA LEU A 69 -4.70 -8.03 -10.98
C LEU A 69 -5.75 -8.33 -12.05
N ASP A 70 -6.29 -7.29 -12.71
CA ASP A 70 -7.09 -7.44 -13.91
C ASP A 70 -6.54 -6.56 -15.06
N GLU A 71 -7.17 -6.64 -16.24
CA GLU A 71 -6.74 -5.90 -17.43
C GLU A 71 -6.59 -4.38 -17.18
N ALA A 72 -7.40 -3.80 -16.28
CA ALA A 72 -7.34 -2.37 -15.97
C ALA A 72 -6.14 -2.01 -15.07
N ASP A 73 -5.68 -2.98 -14.28
CA ASP A 73 -4.54 -2.77 -13.36
C ASP A 73 -3.18 -2.83 -14.09
N VAL A 74 -3.16 -3.29 -15.35
CA VAL A 74 -1.96 -3.47 -16.19
C VAL A 74 -2.07 -2.79 -17.56
N GLU A 75 -2.96 -1.80 -17.71
CA GLU A 75 -3.14 -1.05 -18.96
C GLU A 75 -1.87 -0.28 -19.40
N ASP A 76 -0.94 -0.05 -18.49
CA ASP A 76 0.35 0.61 -18.72
C ASP A 76 1.43 -0.33 -19.25
N ILE A 77 1.19 -1.63 -19.31
CA ILE A 77 2.12 -2.65 -19.81
C ILE A 77 1.85 -2.87 -21.31
N ASP A 78 2.87 -2.65 -22.13
CA ASP A 78 2.77 -2.77 -23.60
C ASP A 78 2.96 -4.22 -24.11
N GLU A 79 3.18 -5.19 -23.23
CA GLU A 79 3.45 -6.59 -23.54
C GLU A 79 2.17 -7.45 -23.64
N GLU A 80 2.25 -8.59 -24.35
CA GLU A 80 1.15 -9.57 -24.39
C GLU A 80 1.19 -10.41 -23.11
N LEU A 81 0.30 -10.09 -22.15
CA LEU A 81 0.19 -10.77 -20.86
C LEU A 81 -0.60 -12.08 -20.95
N ASP A 82 -0.21 -13.08 -20.18
CA ASP A 82 -0.95 -14.33 -20.04
C ASP A 82 -1.69 -14.43 -18.68
N ASP A 83 -2.36 -15.56 -18.43
CA ASP A 83 -3.15 -15.73 -17.20
C ASP A 83 -2.28 -15.74 -15.91
N GLU A 84 -0.97 -16.01 -16.00
CA GLU A 84 -0.05 -16.06 -14.86
C GLU A 84 0.37 -14.64 -14.44
N ASP A 85 0.47 -13.70 -15.39
CA ASP A 85 0.84 -12.30 -15.15
C ASP A 85 -0.19 -11.52 -14.31
N TYR A 86 -1.37 -12.07 -14.15
CA TYR A 86 -2.44 -11.52 -13.31
C TYR A 86 -2.44 -12.05 -11.87
N HIS A 87 -1.52 -12.99 -11.51
CA HIS A 87 -1.51 -13.66 -10.21
C HIS A 87 -0.12 -13.69 -9.58
N TRP A 88 0.07 -12.88 -8.55
CA TRP A 88 1.36 -12.71 -7.90
C TRP A 88 1.35 -13.22 -6.46
N GLU A 89 2.24 -14.18 -6.11
CA GLU A 89 2.49 -14.57 -4.72
C GLU A 89 3.48 -13.58 -4.08
N LEU A 90 2.95 -12.63 -3.32
CA LEU A 90 3.75 -11.53 -2.77
C LEU A 90 4.86 -11.99 -1.83
N LEU A 91 4.75 -13.18 -1.22
CA LEU A 91 5.77 -13.68 -0.31
C LEU A 91 7.08 -14.05 -1.01
N GLU A 92 7.06 -14.27 -2.31
CA GLU A 92 8.24 -14.57 -3.13
C GLU A 92 8.93 -13.30 -3.63
N LEU A 93 8.30 -12.14 -3.50
CA LEU A 93 8.74 -10.85 -4.00
C LEU A 93 9.43 -10.00 -2.93
N GLU A 94 10.41 -9.20 -3.35
CA GLU A 94 11.04 -8.16 -2.54
C GLU A 94 10.08 -6.95 -2.32
N PRO A 95 10.32 -6.09 -1.32
CA PRO A 95 9.42 -4.95 -1.04
C PRO A 95 9.22 -3.95 -2.19
N ASN A 96 10.24 -3.72 -3.04
CA ASN A 96 10.17 -2.86 -4.22
C ASN A 96 9.26 -3.46 -5.29
N GLU A 97 9.37 -4.75 -5.56
CA GLU A 97 8.54 -5.49 -6.50
C GLU A 97 7.06 -5.44 -6.08
N ARG A 98 6.77 -5.67 -4.78
CA ARG A 98 5.40 -5.52 -4.23
C ARG A 98 4.85 -4.11 -4.41
N ALA A 99 5.70 -3.09 -4.20
CA ALA A 99 5.32 -1.70 -4.40
C ALA A 99 5.06 -1.36 -5.88
N ALA A 100 5.84 -1.95 -6.80
CA ALA A 100 5.65 -1.81 -8.24
C ALA A 100 4.32 -2.43 -8.70
N LEU A 101 3.95 -3.59 -8.15
CA LEU A 101 2.64 -4.22 -8.39
C LEU A 101 1.45 -3.46 -7.76
N GLY A 102 1.73 -2.43 -6.96
CA GLY A 102 0.68 -1.58 -6.40
C GLY A 102 0.33 -1.86 -4.94
N ILE A 103 1.21 -2.45 -4.14
CA ILE A 103 1.05 -2.52 -2.68
C ILE A 103 1.65 -1.28 -2.03
N PHE A 104 0.83 -0.52 -1.31
CA PHE A 104 1.27 0.66 -0.56
C PHE A 104 1.11 0.46 0.95
N LEU A 105 2.12 0.84 1.72
CA LEU A 105 2.06 0.86 3.19
C LEU A 105 2.18 2.26 3.75
N GLY A 106 1.10 2.79 4.34
CA GLY A 106 1.12 3.98 5.17
C GLY A 106 1.58 3.62 6.58
N PHE A 107 2.72 4.17 7.00
CA PHE A 107 3.34 3.85 8.28
C PHE A 107 2.69 4.60 9.45
N GLN A 108 2.60 3.96 10.60
CA GLN A 108 2.21 4.63 11.85
C GLN A 108 3.11 5.85 12.17
N TYR A 109 4.42 5.72 11.95
CA TYR A 109 5.44 6.74 12.18
C TYR A 109 6.33 6.89 10.94
N PRO A 110 5.95 7.76 9.97
CA PRO A 110 6.75 7.99 8.78
C PRO A 110 8.10 8.65 9.11
N ALA A 111 9.15 8.18 8.44
CA ALA A 111 10.51 8.69 8.62
C ALA A 111 10.65 10.13 8.16
N GLU A 112 11.53 10.90 8.81
CA GLU A 112 11.94 12.24 8.39
C GLU A 112 13.25 12.13 7.61
N ILE A 113 13.30 12.70 6.38
CA ILE A 113 14.49 12.68 5.54
C ILE A 113 14.91 14.11 5.21
N GLU A 114 15.90 14.62 5.95
CA GLU A 114 16.47 15.93 5.67
C GLU A 114 17.27 15.93 4.35
N GLY A 115 17.15 17.02 3.59
CA GLY A 115 17.87 17.21 2.32
C GLY A 115 17.16 16.63 1.08
N VAL A 116 16.12 15.84 1.24
CA VAL A 116 15.27 15.34 0.15
C VAL A 116 13.94 16.09 0.18
N THR A 117 13.64 16.87 -0.84
CA THR A 117 12.34 17.57 -0.94
C THR A 117 11.23 16.58 -1.32
N MET A 118 9.99 16.92 -0.94
CA MET A 118 8.79 16.15 -1.31
C MET A 118 8.71 15.90 -2.82
N THR A 119 8.90 16.96 -3.61
CA THR A 119 8.89 16.89 -5.07
C THR A 119 9.91 15.89 -5.61
N ASN A 120 11.16 15.96 -5.13
CA ASN A 120 12.20 15.03 -5.58
C ASN A 120 11.92 13.60 -5.17
N PHE A 121 11.43 13.39 -3.94
CA PHE A 121 11.08 12.06 -3.45
C PHE A 121 9.98 11.43 -4.29
N LEU A 122 8.87 12.15 -4.51
CA LEU A 122 7.71 11.63 -5.26
C LEU A 122 8.08 11.31 -6.72
N ARG A 123 8.84 12.19 -7.38
CA ARG A 123 9.27 11.93 -8.76
C ARG A 123 10.16 10.70 -8.87
N GLN A 124 11.13 10.54 -7.96
CA GLN A 124 11.99 9.36 -7.94
C GLN A 124 11.21 8.09 -7.60
N ALA A 125 10.21 8.17 -6.72
CA ALA A 125 9.38 7.02 -6.38
C ALA A 125 8.50 6.58 -7.55
N LEU A 126 7.97 7.52 -8.34
CA LEU A 126 7.21 7.20 -9.55
C LEU A 126 8.08 6.54 -10.62
N ASN A 127 9.27 7.10 -10.90
CA ASN A 127 10.18 6.51 -11.87
C ASN A 127 10.61 5.10 -11.42
N ALA A 128 11.04 4.94 -10.16
CA ALA A 128 11.45 3.64 -9.65
C ALA A 128 10.29 2.61 -9.65
N LYS A 129 9.04 3.04 -9.47
CA LYS A 129 7.88 2.16 -9.62
C LYS A 129 7.69 1.73 -11.06
N ALA A 130 7.84 2.66 -12.02
CA ALA A 130 7.68 2.35 -13.44
C ALA A 130 8.78 1.40 -13.92
N ASP A 131 10.05 1.70 -13.61
CA ASP A 131 11.20 0.87 -13.98
C ASP A 131 11.05 -0.57 -13.43
N GLU A 132 10.75 -0.71 -12.14
CA GLU A 132 10.57 -2.03 -11.49
C GLU A 132 9.37 -2.79 -12.04
N ARG A 133 8.30 -2.07 -12.41
CA ARG A 133 7.10 -2.66 -12.97
C ARG A 133 7.35 -3.19 -14.38
N GLU A 134 8.10 -2.46 -15.20
CA GLU A 134 8.53 -2.92 -16.53
C GLU A 134 9.36 -4.21 -16.40
N GLU A 135 10.36 -4.25 -15.50
CA GLU A 135 11.19 -5.44 -15.25
C GLU A 135 10.37 -6.66 -14.81
N LEU A 136 9.30 -6.47 -14.02
CA LEU A 136 8.44 -7.57 -13.53
C LEU A 136 7.59 -8.21 -14.63
N PHE A 137 7.25 -7.46 -15.68
CA PHE A 137 6.40 -7.93 -16.77
C PHE A 137 7.19 -8.21 -18.06
N GLU A 138 8.52 -7.98 -18.08
CA GLU A 138 9.37 -8.42 -19.19
C GLU A 138 9.47 -9.95 -19.23
N ASP A 139 9.23 -10.56 -20.37
CA ASP A 139 9.39 -12.00 -20.59
C ASP A 139 10.86 -12.41 -20.42
N GLU A 140 11.17 -13.34 -19.49
CA GLU A 140 12.52 -13.93 -19.31
C GLU A 140 13.05 -14.65 -20.58
N ASP A 141 12.23 -14.84 -21.61
CA ASP A 141 12.53 -15.59 -22.83
C ASP A 141 13.08 -14.75 -24.00
N GLU A 142 13.29 -13.42 -23.86
CA GLU A 142 14.08 -12.70 -24.84
C GLU A 142 15.57 -13.11 -24.73
N GLU A 143 15.91 -14.20 -25.48
CA GLU A 143 17.28 -14.63 -25.72
C GLU A 143 18.15 -13.39 -26.01
N GLU A 144 19.21 -13.19 -25.19
CA GLU A 144 20.30 -12.28 -25.49
C GLU A 144 20.64 -12.37 -26.99
N VAL A 145 20.21 -11.41 -27.78
CA VAL A 145 20.68 -11.25 -29.15
C VAL A 145 22.16 -10.94 -29.03
N GLU A 146 23.01 -11.98 -29.18
CA GLU A 146 24.46 -11.82 -29.25
C GLU A 146 24.75 -10.66 -30.22
N ALA A 147 25.19 -9.55 -29.70
CA ALA A 147 25.64 -8.40 -30.51
C ALA A 147 26.77 -8.88 -31.40
N ASP A 148 26.49 -8.97 -32.69
CA ASP A 148 27.48 -9.31 -33.73
C ASP A 148 28.52 -8.20 -33.77
N ASP A 149 29.74 -8.49 -33.35
CA ASP A 149 30.86 -7.59 -33.07
C ASP A 149 31.50 -7.06 -34.38
N ASP A 150 30.71 -6.79 -35.43
CA ASP A 150 31.13 -6.22 -36.72
C ASP A 150 30.36 -4.95 -37.10
N ALA A 151 30.24 -3.99 -36.17
CA ALA A 151 29.62 -2.69 -36.44
C ALA A 151 30.66 -1.61 -36.83
N GLY A 152 30.66 -1.30 -38.10
CA GLY A 152 31.31 -0.09 -38.61
C GLY A 152 30.76 1.18 -37.94
N TYR A 153 31.64 2.15 -37.71
CA TYR A 153 31.31 3.47 -37.14
C TYR A 153 30.14 4.13 -37.88
N ASP A 154 28.98 4.14 -37.27
CA ASP A 154 27.86 4.95 -37.72
C ASP A 154 28.08 6.40 -37.27
N THR A 155 28.13 7.33 -38.23
CA THR A 155 28.23 8.76 -38.01
C THR A 155 26.89 9.47 -38.17
N SER A 156 25.79 8.81 -37.79
CA SER A 156 24.47 9.45 -37.73
C SER A 156 24.44 10.55 -36.67
N PRO A 157 23.71 11.68 -36.89
CA PRO A 157 23.58 12.72 -35.88
C PRO A 157 22.92 12.12 -34.63
N MET A 158 23.45 12.44 -33.44
CA MET A 158 22.84 12.10 -32.19
C MET A 158 21.34 12.39 -32.26
N GLU A 159 20.53 11.36 -32.24
CA GLU A 159 19.14 11.48 -31.88
C GLU A 159 19.08 12.12 -30.48
N GLY A 160 18.06 12.95 -30.23
CA GLY A 160 17.88 13.60 -28.91
C GLY A 160 17.85 12.57 -27.79
N PRO A 161 17.87 13.00 -26.53
CA PRO A 161 17.90 12.07 -25.42
C PRO A 161 16.85 10.98 -25.65
N ALA A 162 17.26 9.72 -25.59
CA ALA A 162 16.35 8.61 -25.60
C ALA A 162 15.25 8.93 -24.58
N ASP A 163 14.03 8.65 -24.91
CA ASP A 163 12.93 8.62 -23.96
C ASP A 163 13.24 7.45 -23.05
N ASP A 164 13.87 7.77 -21.91
CA ASP A 164 14.37 6.81 -20.94
C ASP A 164 13.25 6.33 -20.01
N GLY A 165 11.97 6.46 -20.43
CA GLY A 165 10.80 6.06 -19.61
C GLY A 165 10.55 6.95 -18.40
N GLU A 166 11.50 7.86 -18.06
CA GLU A 166 11.33 8.74 -16.91
C GLU A 166 10.21 9.77 -17.13
N ILE A 167 9.36 9.94 -16.11
CA ILE A 167 8.29 10.97 -16.11
C ILE A 167 8.88 12.37 -16.31
N GLY A 168 8.39 13.07 -17.34
CA GLY A 168 8.83 14.42 -17.67
C GLY A 168 8.55 15.41 -16.53
N VAL A 169 9.42 16.44 -16.34
CA VAL A 169 9.23 17.43 -15.26
C VAL A 169 7.88 18.15 -15.38
N ALA A 170 7.43 18.46 -16.61
CA ALA A 170 6.17 19.16 -16.82
C ALA A 170 4.97 18.27 -16.52
N GLU A 171 4.98 17.03 -16.94
CA GLU A 171 3.95 16.01 -16.68
C GLU A 171 3.86 15.71 -15.20
N PHE A 172 4.99 15.46 -14.53
CA PHE A 172 5.02 15.28 -13.09
C PHE A 172 4.39 16.45 -12.32
N GLN A 173 4.66 17.71 -12.75
CA GLN A 173 4.09 18.89 -12.12
C GLN A 173 2.57 18.97 -12.31
N GLU A 174 2.05 18.53 -13.45
CA GLU A 174 0.61 18.49 -13.75
C GLU A 174 -0.07 17.47 -12.85
N ILE A 175 0.43 16.23 -12.81
CA ILE A 175 -0.09 15.15 -11.93
C ILE A 175 -0.06 15.60 -10.45
N LEU A 176 1.08 16.14 -10.00
CA LEU A 176 1.23 16.59 -8.62
C LEU A 176 0.23 17.69 -8.26
N SER A 177 0.02 18.67 -9.16
CA SER A 177 -0.94 19.76 -8.93
C SER A 177 -2.38 19.24 -8.85
N GLU A 178 -2.75 18.28 -9.69
CA GLU A 178 -4.06 17.63 -9.67
C GLU A 178 -4.29 16.88 -8.35
N LYS A 179 -3.33 16.04 -7.92
CA LYS A 179 -3.47 15.29 -6.67
C LYS A 179 -3.49 16.21 -5.43
N MET A 180 -2.73 17.31 -5.46
CA MET A 180 -2.78 18.30 -4.37
C MET A 180 -4.11 19.05 -4.32
N GLU A 181 -4.70 19.39 -5.45
CA GLU A 181 -6.04 20.01 -5.51
C GLU A 181 -7.09 19.03 -4.97
N LEU A 182 -7.03 17.75 -5.38
CA LEU A 182 -7.90 16.69 -4.89
C LEU A 182 -7.87 16.56 -3.37
N LEU A 183 -6.68 16.68 -2.77
CA LEU A 183 -6.46 16.53 -1.33
C LEU A 183 -6.56 17.83 -0.53
N ASP A 184 -6.91 18.96 -1.18
CA ASP A 184 -6.94 20.31 -0.56
C ASP A 184 -5.64 20.67 0.15
N MET A 185 -4.47 20.35 -0.47
CA MET A 185 -3.14 20.56 0.08
C MET A 185 -2.50 21.85 -0.44
N ASP A 186 -1.80 22.60 0.45
CA ASP A 186 -1.06 23.81 0.08
C ASP A 186 0.26 23.46 -0.65
N GLU A 187 0.49 24.03 -1.82
CA GLU A 187 1.71 23.85 -2.64
C GLU A 187 3.02 24.12 -1.86
N LYS A 188 2.97 24.86 -0.76
CA LYS A 188 4.14 25.10 0.09
C LYS A 188 4.76 23.84 0.67
N PHE A 189 3.99 22.72 0.77
CA PHE A 189 4.50 21.44 1.22
C PHE A 189 5.57 20.88 0.28
N MET A 190 5.47 21.13 -1.02
CA MET A 190 6.36 20.56 -2.03
C MET A 190 7.82 20.95 -1.92
N GLN A 191 8.09 22.12 -1.37
CA GLN A 191 9.46 22.65 -1.20
C GLN A 191 10.10 22.25 0.14
N ARG A 192 9.33 21.61 1.04
CA ARG A 192 9.83 21.14 2.33
C ARG A 192 10.51 19.78 2.16
N TYR A 193 11.40 19.47 3.09
CA TYR A 193 12.02 18.14 3.16
C TYR A 193 10.99 17.12 3.62
N LEU A 194 11.14 15.88 3.14
CA LEU A 194 10.22 14.79 3.39
C LEU A 194 10.00 14.60 4.90
N ASN A 195 8.79 14.88 5.34
CA ASN A 195 8.33 14.81 6.74
C ASN A 195 9.12 15.66 7.76
N ALA A 196 10.19 16.34 7.37
CA ALA A 196 11.04 17.08 8.29
C ALA A 196 10.33 18.34 8.82
N GLY A 197 10.15 18.40 10.14
CA GLY A 197 9.44 19.47 10.82
C GLY A 197 7.95 19.56 10.48
N PHE A 198 7.35 18.48 9.98
CA PHE A 198 5.91 18.38 9.82
C PHE A 198 5.23 18.09 11.16
N SER A 199 4.05 18.66 11.39
CA SER A 199 3.16 18.21 12.45
C SER A 199 2.67 16.77 12.19
N GLY A 200 2.13 16.11 13.20
CA GLY A 200 1.58 14.76 13.02
C GLY A 200 0.53 14.70 11.89
N GLY A 201 -0.39 15.67 11.85
CA GLY A 201 -1.41 15.74 10.80
C GLY A 201 -0.83 15.98 9.40
N GLU A 202 0.17 16.89 9.29
CA GLU A 202 0.85 17.13 8.01
C GLU A 202 1.56 15.86 7.49
N LYS A 203 2.16 15.06 8.38
CA LYS A 203 2.79 13.78 8.00
C LYS A 203 1.76 12.81 7.45
N LYS A 204 0.58 12.71 8.07
CA LYS A 204 -0.49 11.81 7.62
C LYS A 204 -1.13 12.27 6.30
N GLN A 205 -1.37 13.58 6.13
CA GLN A 205 -1.77 14.12 4.83
C GLN A 205 -0.73 13.82 3.73
N ASN A 206 0.56 13.90 4.08
CA ASN A 206 1.63 13.57 3.16
C ASN A 206 1.66 12.08 2.78
N GLU A 207 1.36 11.16 3.68
CA GLU A 207 1.23 9.73 3.36
C GLU A 207 0.07 9.48 2.37
N VAL A 208 -1.06 10.16 2.57
CA VAL A 208 -2.19 10.08 1.63
C VAL A 208 -1.80 10.66 0.26
N LEU A 209 -1.04 11.78 0.22
CA LEU A 209 -0.53 12.31 -1.04
C LEU A 209 0.41 11.33 -1.75
N GLN A 210 1.30 10.66 -1.01
CA GLN A 210 2.17 9.63 -1.57
C GLN A 210 1.34 8.49 -2.18
N ALA A 211 0.31 8.00 -1.48
CA ALA A 211 -0.60 7.02 -2.03
C ALA A 211 -1.32 7.53 -3.28
N ALA A 212 -1.86 8.77 -3.26
CA ALA A 212 -2.54 9.36 -4.40
C ALA A 212 -1.64 9.52 -5.63
N MET A 213 -0.35 9.80 -5.44
CA MET A 213 0.65 9.90 -6.53
C MET A 213 1.05 8.54 -7.09
N LEU A 214 1.18 7.53 -6.23
CA LEU A 214 1.63 6.19 -6.62
C LEU A 214 0.49 5.30 -7.14
N GLU A 215 -0.76 5.70 -6.97
CA GLU A 215 -1.96 4.99 -7.44
C GLU A 215 -1.90 3.48 -7.17
N PRO A 216 -1.90 3.08 -5.89
CA PRO A 216 -1.77 1.67 -5.55
C PRO A 216 -3.05 0.88 -5.84
N ALA A 217 -2.91 -0.39 -6.21
CA ALA A 217 -4.00 -1.34 -6.27
C ALA A 217 -4.62 -1.56 -4.88
N VAL A 218 -3.74 -1.72 -3.86
CA VAL A 218 -4.14 -1.86 -2.46
C VAL A 218 -3.28 -1.01 -1.54
N ALA A 219 -3.92 -0.16 -0.71
CA ALA A 219 -3.27 0.64 0.32
C ALA A 219 -3.55 0.08 1.72
N VAL A 220 -2.50 -0.30 2.43
CA VAL A 220 -2.56 -0.70 3.84
C VAL A 220 -2.18 0.50 4.71
N LEU A 221 -3.14 1.05 5.47
CA LEU A 221 -2.97 2.28 6.24
C LEU A 221 -2.92 1.96 7.74
N ASP A 222 -1.70 1.94 8.32
CA ASP A 222 -1.48 1.54 9.72
C ASP A 222 -1.62 2.75 10.67
N GLU A 223 -2.75 2.83 11.38
CA GLU A 223 -3.09 3.87 12.36
C GLU A 223 -2.88 5.31 11.82
N ILE A 224 -3.33 5.55 10.59
CA ILE A 224 -3.19 6.86 9.94
C ILE A 224 -3.94 7.98 10.69
N ASP A 225 -4.93 7.63 11.50
CA ASP A 225 -5.74 8.51 12.34
C ASP A 225 -5.11 8.84 13.70
N SER A 226 -3.99 8.20 14.06
CA SER A 226 -3.36 8.34 15.37
C SER A 226 -2.83 9.78 15.60
N GLY A 227 -3.24 10.40 16.72
CA GLY A 227 -2.78 11.73 17.13
C GLY A 227 -3.35 12.89 16.31
N LEU A 228 -4.35 12.65 15.46
CA LEU A 228 -5.02 13.72 14.70
C LEU A 228 -6.09 14.43 15.53
N ASP A 229 -6.19 15.76 15.38
CA ASP A 229 -7.37 16.53 15.74
C ASP A 229 -8.50 16.31 14.71
N ILE A 230 -9.69 16.82 15.01
CA ILE A 230 -10.90 16.57 14.20
C ILE A 230 -10.75 17.13 12.78
N ASP A 231 -10.17 18.32 12.62
CA ASP A 231 -10.04 18.97 11.32
C ASP A 231 -9.07 18.17 10.44
N ARG A 232 -7.91 17.77 10.99
CA ARG A 232 -6.93 16.93 10.29
C ARG A 232 -7.45 15.53 9.98
N LEU A 233 -8.25 14.95 10.86
CA LEU A 233 -8.90 13.67 10.63
C LEU A 233 -9.84 13.76 9.41
N GLN A 234 -10.62 14.84 9.30
CA GLN A 234 -11.48 15.07 8.15
C GLN A 234 -10.70 15.23 6.84
N ASP A 235 -9.58 15.99 6.87
CA ASP A 235 -8.74 16.17 5.68
C ASP A 235 -8.15 14.83 5.21
N VAL A 236 -7.59 14.04 6.13
CA VAL A 236 -7.05 12.69 5.83
C VAL A 236 -8.15 11.76 5.33
N SER A 237 -9.32 11.78 5.96
CA SER A 237 -10.46 10.95 5.55
C SER A 237 -10.98 11.27 4.15
N LYS A 238 -11.02 12.57 3.77
CA LYS A 238 -11.34 12.96 2.38
C LYS A 238 -10.36 12.35 1.38
N GLY A 239 -9.07 12.39 1.71
CA GLY A 239 -8.05 11.79 0.86
C GLY A 239 -8.20 10.27 0.73
N ILE A 240 -8.47 9.56 1.82
CA ILE A 240 -8.72 8.12 1.80
C ILE A 240 -9.94 7.79 0.92
N ASN A 241 -11.05 8.53 1.07
CA ASN A 241 -12.23 8.35 0.22
C ASN A 241 -11.91 8.64 -1.26
N ALA A 242 -11.08 9.65 -1.55
CA ALA A 242 -10.67 9.94 -2.92
C ALA A 242 -9.83 8.82 -3.55
N LEU A 243 -8.92 8.17 -2.79
CA LEU A 243 -8.19 6.99 -3.26
C LEU A 243 -9.16 5.88 -3.68
N ARG A 244 -10.20 5.60 -2.87
CA ARG A 244 -11.22 4.61 -3.22
C ARG A 244 -12.08 5.05 -4.41
N ASP A 245 -12.68 6.24 -4.31
CA ASP A 245 -13.77 6.66 -5.20
C ASP A 245 -13.28 7.07 -6.60
N GLU A 246 -12.06 7.62 -6.68
CA GLU A 246 -11.51 8.17 -7.92
C GLU A 246 -10.41 7.30 -8.54
N GLN A 247 -9.65 6.56 -7.71
CA GLN A 247 -8.56 5.69 -8.18
C GLN A 247 -8.91 4.20 -8.12
N GLY A 248 -10.02 3.83 -7.45
CA GLY A 248 -10.40 2.43 -7.30
C GLY A 248 -9.52 1.64 -6.33
N THR A 249 -8.68 2.31 -5.53
CA THR A 249 -7.78 1.66 -4.57
C THR A 249 -8.54 0.83 -3.55
N GLY A 250 -8.17 -0.44 -3.35
CA GLY A 250 -8.60 -1.25 -2.21
C GLY A 250 -7.89 -0.77 -0.94
N ILE A 251 -8.62 -0.59 0.16
CA ILE A 251 -8.03 0.00 1.38
C ILE A 251 -8.18 -0.94 2.56
N LEU A 252 -7.05 -1.33 3.16
CA LEU A 252 -7.01 -1.98 4.46
C LEU A 252 -6.66 -0.94 5.53
N GLN A 253 -7.70 -0.39 6.17
CA GLN A 253 -7.56 0.61 7.23
C GLN A 253 -7.35 -0.07 8.58
N ILE A 254 -6.14 -0.03 9.13
CA ILE A 254 -5.86 -0.50 10.49
C ILE A 254 -6.11 0.63 11.46
N THR A 255 -7.04 0.43 12.38
CA THR A 255 -7.34 1.40 13.44
C THR A 255 -7.87 0.72 14.70
N HIS A 256 -7.73 1.40 15.81
CA HIS A 256 -8.39 1.03 17.08
C HIS A 256 -9.39 2.11 17.52
N TYR A 257 -9.65 3.12 16.67
CA TYR A 257 -10.61 4.17 16.93
C TYR A 257 -11.74 4.14 15.90
N GLN A 258 -12.97 4.11 16.37
CA GLN A 258 -14.14 4.23 15.48
C GLN A 258 -14.21 5.60 14.81
N ARG A 259 -13.70 6.62 15.45
CA ARG A 259 -13.78 8.01 15.02
C ARG A 259 -13.41 8.27 13.54
N ILE A 260 -12.45 7.52 12.98
CA ILE A 260 -12.13 7.64 11.54
C ILE A 260 -13.21 6.99 10.69
N LEU A 261 -13.82 5.91 11.18
CA LEU A 261 -14.85 5.16 10.45
C LEU A 261 -16.17 5.93 10.31
N ASP A 262 -16.37 7.01 11.08
CA ASP A 262 -17.47 7.95 10.89
C ASP A 262 -17.30 8.81 9.62
N TYR A 263 -16.08 8.96 9.11
CA TYR A 263 -15.74 9.73 7.92
C TYR A 263 -15.32 8.86 6.74
N VAL A 264 -14.81 7.66 7.02
CA VAL A 264 -14.37 6.65 6.06
C VAL A 264 -15.18 5.39 6.34
N GLU A 265 -16.39 5.32 5.75
CA GLU A 265 -17.31 4.20 6.00
C GLU A 265 -16.74 2.91 5.39
N PRO A 266 -16.45 1.88 6.21
CA PRO A 266 -15.89 0.63 5.72
C PRO A 266 -17.00 -0.25 5.13
N ASP A 267 -16.67 -0.99 4.06
CA ASP A 267 -17.53 -2.03 3.50
C ASP A 267 -17.53 -3.27 4.39
N ARG A 268 -16.37 -3.57 5.01
CA ARG A 268 -16.20 -4.67 5.96
C ARG A 268 -15.35 -4.27 7.16
N VAL A 269 -15.66 -4.90 8.29
CA VAL A 269 -14.91 -4.76 9.54
C VAL A 269 -14.41 -6.13 9.98
N HIS A 270 -13.12 -6.23 10.25
CA HIS A 270 -12.45 -7.44 10.72
C HIS A 270 -11.91 -7.21 12.13
N VAL A 271 -12.14 -8.16 13.02
CA VAL A 271 -11.66 -8.11 14.41
C VAL A 271 -10.50 -9.07 14.57
N MET A 272 -9.32 -8.52 14.83
CA MET A 272 -8.11 -9.31 15.04
C MET A 272 -7.85 -9.53 16.53
N LEU A 273 -7.74 -10.78 16.95
CA LEU A 273 -7.41 -11.21 18.30
C LEU A 273 -6.31 -12.28 18.25
N ASP A 274 -5.31 -12.15 19.11
CA ASP A 274 -4.26 -13.16 19.35
C ASP A 274 -3.56 -13.70 18.07
N GLY A 275 -3.48 -12.88 17.02
CA GLY A 275 -2.82 -13.20 15.75
C GLY A 275 -3.72 -13.80 14.66
N GLU A 276 -5.04 -13.78 14.85
CA GLU A 276 -6.05 -14.34 13.94
C GLU A 276 -7.17 -13.32 13.70
N VAL A 277 -7.84 -13.38 12.54
CA VAL A 277 -9.10 -12.66 12.30
C VAL A 277 -10.23 -13.47 12.98
N ALA A 278 -10.59 -13.06 14.17
CA ALA A 278 -11.55 -13.77 15.00
C ALA A 278 -13.01 -13.60 14.53
N LYS A 279 -13.32 -12.47 13.90
CA LYS A 279 -14.67 -12.14 13.43
C LYS A 279 -14.62 -11.13 12.29
N SER A 280 -15.51 -11.28 11.32
CA SER A 280 -15.74 -10.32 10.26
C SER A 280 -17.23 -9.97 10.15
N GLY A 281 -17.54 -8.74 9.74
CA GLY A 281 -18.92 -8.25 9.59
C GLY A 281 -18.99 -6.94 8.83
N GLY A 282 -20.16 -6.31 8.82
CA GLY A 282 -20.37 -4.99 8.25
C GLY A 282 -19.99 -3.86 9.22
N PRO A 283 -20.26 -2.59 8.85
CA PRO A 283 -19.94 -1.40 9.67
C PRO A 283 -20.50 -1.45 11.09
N GLU A 284 -21.64 -2.10 11.30
CA GLU A 284 -22.29 -2.29 12.62
C GLU A 284 -21.40 -3.03 13.61
N LEU A 285 -20.41 -3.80 13.13
CA LEU A 285 -19.46 -4.48 13.99
C LEU A 285 -18.53 -3.48 14.69
N ALA A 286 -18.13 -2.40 14.02
CA ALA A 286 -17.30 -1.34 14.61
C ALA A 286 -18.07 -0.61 15.73
N GLU A 287 -19.34 -0.27 15.50
CA GLU A 287 -20.20 0.36 16.52
C GLU A 287 -20.31 -0.52 17.76
N LYS A 288 -20.56 -1.82 17.56
CA LYS A 288 -20.66 -2.77 18.66
C LYS A 288 -19.35 -2.91 19.44
N LEU A 289 -18.18 -2.84 18.77
CA LEU A 289 -16.88 -2.89 19.44
C LEU A 289 -16.61 -1.64 20.29
N GLU A 290 -17.09 -0.46 19.88
CA GLU A 290 -16.99 0.75 20.70
C GLU A 290 -17.84 0.66 21.97
N ASP A 291 -19.07 0.18 21.83
CA ASP A 291 -20.02 0.09 22.94
C ASP A 291 -19.68 -1.02 23.95
N GLU A 292 -19.29 -2.20 23.48
CA GLU A 292 -19.13 -3.41 24.29
C GLU A 292 -17.66 -3.87 24.46
N GLY A 293 -16.70 -3.27 23.71
CA GLY A 293 -15.29 -3.69 23.72
C GLY A 293 -15.07 -5.02 22.99
N TYR A 294 -13.92 -5.67 23.24
CA TYR A 294 -13.51 -6.91 22.55
C TYR A 294 -13.84 -8.20 23.33
N ASP A 295 -14.29 -8.13 24.59
CA ASP A 295 -14.43 -9.31 25.45
C ASP A 295 -15.50 -10.28 24.93
N TRP A 296 -16.61 -9.77 24.42
CA TRP A 296 -17.66 -10.59 23.84
C TRP A 296 -17.23 -11.34 22.58
N VAL A 297 -16.32 -10.78 21.77
CA VAL A 297 -15.75 -11.51 20.60
C VAL A 297 -14.91 -12.68 21.08
N ARG A 298 -14.13 -12.50 22.16
CA ARG A 298 -13.37 -13.58 22.77
C ARG A 298 -14.27 -14.70 23.28
N GLU A 299 -15.36 -14.33 23.98
CA GLU A 299 -16.35 -15.32 24.48
C GLU A 299 -16.97 -16.10 23.31
N ASP A 300 -17.41 -15.42 22.22
CA ASP A 300 -17.97 -16.05 21.01
C ASP A 300 -16.98 -17.06 20.40
N VAL A 301 -15.69 -16.73 20.30
CA VAL A 301 -14.64 -17.60 19.71
C VAL A 301 -14.34 -18.80 20.62
N TYR A 302 -14.21 -18.60 21.95
CA TYR A 302 -13.90 -19.68 22.89
C TYR A 302 -15.10 -20.57 23.20
N GLU A 303 -16.35 -20.10 23.05
CA GLU A 303 -17.54 -20.94 23.16
C GLU A 303 -17.77 -21.78 21.88
N ALA A 304 -17.26 -21.38 20.75
CA ALA A 304 -17.39 -22.08 19.46
C ALA A 304 -16.28 -23.14 19.21
N ALA A 305 -15.19 -23.13 19.97
CA ALA A 305 -14.05 -24.05 19.88
C ALA A 305 -14.18 -25.21 20.87
#